data_10d9dc676e4905eed3cc49feea49a728
#
_entry.id   10d9dc676e4905eed3cc49feea49a728
#
_cell.length_a   1.000
_cell.length_b   1.000
_cell.length_c   1.000
_cell.angle_alpha   90.00
_cell.angle_beta   90.00
_cell.angle_gamma   90.00
#
_symmetry.space_group_name_H-M   'P 1'
#
loop_
_entity.id
_entity.type
_entity.pdbx_description
1 polymer ?
#
loop_
_entity_poly.entity_id
_entity_poly.type
_entity_poly.pdbx_seq_one_letter_code
_entity_poly.pdbx_strand_id
1 'polypeptide(L)'
;DLLYLKLSTKETTPRGILASNVSLGSSTTEFTALAGYSVLDLPNARLDVVGGARVWSVENKLSFNGGLLNGRTFKDSETWVDAMGGLKGRVDLSDKVYLTGMALGGGGSSDFAWDLLGGLGYEITDRISAIAGYRAIGVDYQNGPFDFDVTIQGPIIGASITF
;
A
#
# COMPACT_ATOMS: atom_id res chain seq x y z
N ASP A 1 -1.11 -8.94 -4.34
CA ASP A 1 -0.45 -8.22 -3.25
C ASP A 1 -1.49 -7.79 -2.22
N LEU A 2 -1.14 -7.77 -0.95
CA LEU A 2 -2.00 -7.35 0.16
C LEU A 2 -1.16 -6.51 1.11
N LEU A 3 -1.58 -5.27 1.34
CA LEU A 3 -1.02 -4.37 2.35
C LEU A 3 -2.08 -4.12 3.42
N TYR A 4 -1.68 -4.20 4.68
CA TYR A 4 -2.49 -3.75 5.82
C TYR A 4 -1.69 -2.80 6.68
N LEU A 5 -2.21 -1.60 6.89
CA LEU A 5 -1.62 -0.57 7.72
C LEU A 5 -2.62 -0.14 8.80
N LYS A 6 -2.14 -0.07 10.03
CA LYS A 6 -2.92 0.46 11.15
C LYS A 6 -2.14 1.54 11.85
N LEU A 7 -2.69 2.75 11.86
CA LEU A 7 -2.15 3.91 12.55
C LEU A 7 -3.08 4.28 13.70
N SER A 8 -2.50 4.66 14.83
CA SER A 8 -3.28 5.19 15.94
C SER A 8 -2.48 6.29 16.66
N THR A 9 -3.14 7.40 16.94
CA THR A 9 -2.59 8.44 17.79
C THR A 9 -3.56 8.77 18.91
N LYS A 10 -3.03 9.23 20.04
CA LYS A 10 -3.80 9.64 21.19
C LYS A 10 -3.23 10.95 21.72
N GLU A 11 -4.06 11.98 21.73
CA GLU A 11 -3.70 13.29 22.22
C GLU A 11 -4.48 13.63 23.50
N THR A 12 -3.80 14.27 24.45
CA THR A 12 -4.41 14.78 25.67
C THR A 12 -4.72 16.26 25.49
N THR A 13 -5.97 16.63 25.65
CA THR A 13 -6.40 18.03 25.48
C THR A 13 -6.07 18.88 26.72
N PRO A 14 -5.33 19.99 26.58
CA PRO A 14 -5.14 20.95 27.68
C PRO A 14 -6.50 21.51 28.14
N ARG A 15 -6.83 21.39 29.41
CA ARG A 15 -8.09 21.80 30.06
C ARG A 15 -9.29 20.85 29.99
N GLY A 16 -9.31 19.79 29.17
CA GLY A 16 -10.24 18.66 29.22
C GLY A 16 -11.76 18.91 29.29
N ILE A 17 -12.25 20.12 29.00
CA ILE A 17 -13.68 20.51 29.20
C ILE A 17 -14.58 19.74 28.21
N LEU A 18 -14.19 19.67 26.95
CA LEU A 18 -14.95 18.93 25.91
C LEU A 18 -14.57 17.46 25.85
N ALA A 19 -13.29 17.15 25.92
CA ALA A 19 -12.75 15.79 25.99
C ALA A 19 -11.39 15.85 26.71
N SER A 20 -11.10 14.89 27.59
CA SER A 20 -9.80 14.78 28.25
C SER A 20 -8.76 14.14 27.32
N ASN A 21 -9.20 13.22 26.48
CA ASN A 21 -8.37 12.55 25.48
C ASN A 21 -9.14 12.40 24.15
N VAL A 22 -8.44 12.63 23.06
CA VAL A 22 -8.91 12.36 21.70
C VAL A 22 -8.03 11.27 21.11
N SER A 23 -8.64 10.20 20.62
CA SER A 23 -7.93 9.10 19.96
C SER A 23 -8.37 9.05 18.51
N LEU A 24 -7.41 9.12 17.60
CA LEU A 24 -7.59 8.92 16.17
C LEU A 24 -6.99 7.57 15.79
N GLY A 25 -7.76 6.69 15.17
CA GLY A 25 -7.33 5.44 14.58
C GLY A 25 -7.64 5.44 13.09
N SER A 26 -6.69 5.03 12.27
CA SER A 26 -6.89 4.79 10.84
C SER A 26 -6.42 3.38 10.51
N SER A 27 -7.25 2.63 9.79
CA SER A 27 -6.92 1.31 9.25
C SER A 27 -7.07 1.36 7.75
N THR A 28 -5.99 1.03 7.04
CA THR A 28 -5.98 0.99 5.58
C THR A 28 -5.65 -0.43 5.14
N THR A 29 -6.49 -0.99 4.28
CA THR A 29 -6.26 -2.27 3.60
C THR A 29 -6.18 -2.00 2.11
N GLU A 30 -5.15 -2.51 1.46
CA GLU A 30 -4.97 -2.44 0.02
C GLU A 30 -4.78 -3.85 -0.53
N PHE A 31 -5.52 -4.18 -1.59
CA PHE A 31 -5.37 -5.42 -2.33
C PHE A 31 -5.16 -5.11 -3.80
N THR A 32 -4.06 -5.62 -4.39
CA THR A 32 -3.75 -5.46 -5.81
C THR A 32 -3.66 -6.82 -6.50
N ALA A 33 -4.40 -6.97 -7.59
CA ALA A 33 -4.32 -8.10 -8.52
C ALA A 33 -3.85 -7.61 -9.88
N LEU A 34 -2.76 -8.18 -10.38
CA LEU A 34 -2.16 -7.83 -11.67
C LEU A 34 -1.98 -9.07 -12.53
N ALA A 35 -2.23 -8.93 -13.83
CA ALA A 35 -1.79 -9.84 -14.86
C ALA A 35 -0.64 -9.20 -15.64
N GLY A 36 0.34 -10.00 -16.07
CA GLY A 36 1.52 -9.51 -16.78
C GLY A 36 1.76 -10.25 -18.07
N TYR A 37 2.34 -9.54 -19.04
CA TYR A 37 2.85 -10.11 -20.29
C TYR A 37 4.32 -9.72 -20.45
N SER A 38 5.18 -10.73 -20.69
CA SER A 38 6.61 -10.50 -20.85
C SER A 38 6.88 -9.90 -22.24
N VAL A 39 7.44 -8.69 -22.21
CA VAL A 39 7.83 -7.96 -23.44
C VAL A 39 9.32 -8.08 -23.72
N LEU A 40 10.11 -8.43 -22.71
CA LEU A 40 11.52 -8.78 -22.83
C LEU A 40 11.81 -9.99 -21.96
N ASP A 41 12.38 -11.01 -22.55
CA ASP A 41 12.78 -12.25 -21.86
C ASP A 41 14.17 -12.67 -22.37
N LEU A 42 15.18 -12.29 -21.60
CA LEU A 42 16.60 -12.58 -21.83
C LEU A 42 17.08 -13.58 -20.78
N PRO A 43 18.21 -14.27 -21.02
CA PRO A 43 18.73 -15.24 -20.04
C PRO A 43 18.96 -14.71 -18.63
N ASN A 44 19.21 -13.40 -18.48
CA ASN A 44 19.51 -12.76 -17.22
C ASN A 44 18.62 -11.54 -16.91
N ALA A 45 17.61 -11.25 -17.75
CA ALA A 45 16.74 -10.10 -17.53
C ALA A 45 15.34 -10.35 -18.09
N ARG A 46 14.32 -9.92 -17.35
CA ARG A 46 12.92 -10.00 -17.76
C ARG A 46 12.24 -8.66 -17.50
N LEU A 47 11.40 -8.24 -18.44
CA LEU A 47 10.55 -7.09 -18.32
C LEU A 47 9.12 -7.46 -18.72
N ASP A 48 8.20 -7.25 -17.81
CA ASP A 48 6.78 -7.51 -18.00
C ASP A 48 6.02 -6.17 -18.03
N VAL A 49 5.10 -6.04 -18.96
CA VAL A 49 4.02 -5.06 -18.89
C VAL A 49 2.91 -5.67 -18.05
N VAL A 50 2.44 -4.95 -17.04
CA VAL A 50 1.44 -5.45 -16.11
C VAL A 50 0.22 -4.54 -16.09
N GLY A 51 -0.96 -5.12 -15.86
CA GLY A 51 -2.20 -4.38 -15.69
C GLY A 51 -3.18 -5.15 -14.83
N GLY A 52 -4.08 -4.44 -14.16
CA GLY A 52 -5.06 -5.04 -13.28
C GLY A 52 -5.83 -4.04 -12.44
N ALA A 53 -6.23 -4.44 -11.25
CA ALA A 53 -7.03 -3.63 -10.35
C ALA A 53 -6.44 -3.61 -8.94
N ARG A 54 -6.65 -2.47 -8.27
CA ARG A 54 -6.33 -2.23 -6.87
C ARG A 54 -7.59 -1.84 -6.13
N VAL A 55 -7.83 -2.48 -5.00
CA VAL A 55 -8.94 -2.17 -4.10
C VAL A 55 -8.36 -1.57 -2.83
N TRP A 56 -8.86 -0.42 -2.45
CA TRP A 56 -8.58 0.25 -1.19
C TRP A 56 -9.77 0.14 -0.25
N SER A 57 -9.51 -0.05 1.04
CA SER A 57 -10.50 0.07 2.10
C SER A 57 -9.87 0.83 3.26
N VAL A 58 -10.41 2.00 3.56
CA VAL A 58 -9.93 2.91 4.60
C VAL A 58 -11.03 3.08 5.65
N GLU A 59 -10.71 2.86 6.91
CA GLU A 59 -11.58 3.13 8.06
C GLU A 59 -10.90 4.13 8.98
N ASN A 60 -11.53 5.27 9.21
CA ASN A 60 -11.12 6.29 10.15
C ASN A 60 -12.04 6.29 11.38
N LYS A 61 -11.45 6.28 12.56
CA LYS A 61 -12.18 6.27 13.83
C LYS A 61 -11.68 7.38 14.74
N LEU A 62 -12.55 8.31 15.09
CA LEU A 62 -12.29 9.37 16.06
C LEU A 62 -13.08 9.07 17.33
N SER A 63 -12.39 8.93 18.46
CA SER A 63 -13.00 8.62 19.76
C SER A 63 -12.65 9.69 20.79
N PHE A 64 -13.65 10.13 21.52
CA PHE A 64 -13.54 11.13 22.60
C PHE A 64 -13.73 10.45 23.94
N ASN A 65 -12.79 10.68 24.87
CA ASN A 65 -12.84 10.14 26.22
C ASN A 65 -12.71 11.27 27.24
N GLY A 66 -13.59 11.26 28.25
CA GLY A 66 -13.67 12.30 29.26
C GLY A 66 -14.34 13.59 28.76
N GLY A 67 -14.73 14.46 29.70
CA GLY A 67 -15.44 15.70 29.40
C GLY A 67 -16.87 15.52 28.90
N LEU A 68 -17.42 16.56 28.25
CA LEU A 68 -18.80 16.56 27.71
C LEU A 68 -19.05 15.61 26.55
N LEU A 69 -17.99 15.23 25.81
CA LEU A 69 -18.07 14.33 24.66
C LEU A 69 -17.66 12.89 25.01
N ASN A 70 -17.58 12.55 26.29
CA ASN A 70 -17.17 11.24 26.74
C ASN A 70 -17.97 10.10 26.09
N GLY A 71 -17.26 9.12 25.53
CA GLY A 71 -17.84 7.95 24.87
C GLY A 71 -18.36 8.20 23.45
N ARG A 72 -18.28 9.41 22.91
CA ARG A 72 -18.63 9.65 21.51
C ARG A 72 -17.55 9.13 20.58
N THR A 73 -17.99 8.42 19.54
CA THR A 73 -17.13 7.86 18.49
C THR A 73 -17.74 8.20 17.14
N PHE A 74 -16.93 8.77 16.27
CA PHE A 74 -17.25 8.98 14.87
C PHE A 74 -16.41 8.01 14.06
N LYS A 75 -17.07 7.34 13.10
CA LYS A 75 -16.42 6.43 12.16
C LYS A 75 -16.77 6.87 10.76
N ASP A 76 -15.77 6.86 9.91
CA ASP A 76 -15.92 7.07 8.49
C ASP A 76 -15.14 5.99 7.75
N SER A 77 -15.72 5.41 6.71
CA SER A 77 -15.10 4.33 5.96
C SER A 77 -15.45 4.43 4.50
N GLU A 78 -14.43 4.31 3.66
CA GLU A 78 -14.57 4.32 2.21
C GLU A 78 -13.86 3.11 1.60
N THR A 79 -14.43 2.61 0.52
CA THR A 79 -13.83 1.54 -0.29
C THR A 79 -13.96 1.90 -1.75
N TRP A 80 -12.85 1.86 -2.46
CA TRP A 80 -12.82 2.18 -3.88
C TRP A 80 -11.89 1.26 -4.67
N VAL A 81 -12.00 1.33 -6.00
CA VAL A 81 -11.26 0.49 -6.93
C VAL A 81 -10.60 1.36 -8.00
N ASP A 82 -9.33 1.10 -8.26
CA ASP A 82 -8.54 1.74 -9.30
C ASP A 82 -8.04 0.71 -10.32
N ALA A 83 -8.00 1.10 -11.58
CA ALA A 83 -7.29 0.38 -12.62
C ALA A 83 -5.81 0.75 -12.55
N MET A 84 -4.93 -0.24 -12.53
CA MET A 84 -3.48 -0.05 -12.43
C MET A 84 -2.78 -0.66 -13.64
N GLY A 85 -1.75 0.02 -14.13
CA GLY A 85 -0.91 -0.49 -15.21
C GLY A 85 0.53 -0.03 -15.06
N GLY A 86 1.47 -0.77 -15.63
CA GLY A 86 2.88 -0.38 -15.55
C GLY A 86 3.85 -1.48 -15.95
N LEU A 87 5.02 -1.46 -15.35
CA LEU A 87 6.14 -2.32 -15.65
C LEU A 87 6.62 -3.05 -14.40
N LYS A 88 7.00 -4.31 -14.57
CA LYS A 88 7.71 -5.10 -13.56
C LYS A 88 8.96 -5.69 -14.21
N GLY A 89 10.11 -5.47 -13.59
CA GLY A 89 11.40 -5.94 -14.10
C GLY A 89 12.12 -6.83 -13.10
N ARG A 90 12.94 -7.71 -13.65
CA ARG A 90 13.88 -8.54 -12.92
C ARG A 90 15.19 -8.61 -13.70
N VAL A 91 16.32 -8.53 -13.00
CA VAL A 91 17.66 -8.74 -13.55
C VAL A 91 18.42 -9.67 -12.63
N ASP A 92 18.85 -10.81 -13.13
CA ASP A 92 19.63 -11.79 -12.37
C ASP A 92 21.08 -11.34 -12.30
N LEU A 93 21.59 -11.19 -11.09
CA LEU A 93 22.96 -10.78 -10.81
C LEU A 93 23.90 -11.99 -10.62
N SER A 94 23.33 -13.11 -10.18
CA SER A 94 23.99 -14.40 -10.02
C SER A 94 22.92 -15.50 -10.00
N ASP A 95 23.36 -16.77 -9.87
CA ASP A 95 22.46 -17.93 -9.84
C ASP A 95 21.37 -17.86 -8.74
N LYS A 96 21.57 -17.05 -7.71
CA LYS A 96 20.64 -16.95 -6.57
C LYS A 96 20.21 -15.54 -6.23
N VAL A 97 20.87 -14.54 -6.78
CA VAL A 97 20.60 -13.11 -6.42
C VAL A 97 20.11 -12.37 -7.64
N TYR A 98 19.01 -11.63 -7.48
CA TYR A 98 18.44 -10.81 -8.53
C TYR A 98 17.97 -9.45 -8.02
N LEU A 99 17.99 -8.46 -8.90
CA LEU A 99 17.30 -7.18 -8.73
C LEU A 99 15.86 -7.33 -9.22
N THR A 100 14.93 -6.73 -8.50
CA THR A 100 13.54 -6.61 -8.95
C THR A 100 13.06 -5.18 -8.77
N GLY A 101 12.22 -4.75 -9.70
CA GLY A 101 11.59 -3.44 -9.65
C GLY A 101 10.18 -3.48 -10.21
N MET A 102 9.33 -2.56 -9.75
CA MET A 102 7.98 -2.39 -10.25
C MET A 102 7.64 -0.91 -10.23
N ALA A 103 7.00 -0.44 -11.29
CA ALA A 103 6.46 0.90 -11.38
C ALA A 103 5.05 0.82 -11.96
N LEU A 104 4.06 1.22 -11.18
CA LEU A 104 2.65 1.25 -11.57
C LEU A 104 2.12 2.67 -11.49
N GLY A 105 1.19 2.98 -12.36
CA GLY A 105 0.35 4.16 -12.30
C GLY A 105 -1.08 3.80 -12.67
N GLY A 106 -2.04 4.56 -12.18
CA GLY A 106 -3.43 4.30 -12.48
C GLY A 106 -4.37 5.27 -11.80
N GLY A 107 -5.64 4.91 -11.82
CA GLY A 107 -6.74 5.66 -11.25
C GLY A 107 -8.06 5.01 -11.62
N GLY A 108 -9.13 5.66 -11.33
CA GLY A 108 -10.48 5.17 -11.60
C GLY A 108 -11.46 5.82 -10.66
N SER A 109 -11.57 5.29 -9.44
CA SER A 109 -12.27 6.01 -8.37
C SER A 109 -11.35 7.06 -7.73
N SER A 110 -10.04 6.79 -7.64
CA SER A 110 -9.07 7.83 -7.27
C SER A 110 -8.70 8.71 -8.46
N ASP A 111 -8.32 9.96 -8.20
CA ASP A 111 -7.82 10.88 -9.21
C ASP A 111 -6.49 10.39 -9.77
N PHE A 112 -5.62 9.89 -8.89
CA PHE A 112 -4.35 9.29 -9.27
C PHE A 112 -3.83 8.32 -8.21
N ALA A 113 -3.31 7.17 -8.66
CA ALA A 113 -2.60 6.23 -7.80
C ALA A 113 -1.28 5.80 -8.47
N TRP A 114 -0.24 5.62 -7.67
CA TRP A 114 1.05 5.16 -8.15
C TRP A 114 1.72 4.23 -7.14
N ASP A 115 2.67 3.40 -7.63
CA ASP A 115 3.37 2.43 -6.80
C ASP A 115 4.75 2.15 -7.38
N LEU A 116 5.77 2.36 -6.59
CA LEU A 116 7.16 2.12 -6.94
C LEU A 116 7.77 1.14 -5.95
N LEU A 117 8.40 0.09 -6.47
CA LEU A 117 9.12 -0.91 -5.70
C LEU A 117 10.48 -1.16 -6.33
N GLY A 118 11.50 -1.24 -5.50
CA GLY A 118 12.84 -1.69 -5.88
C GLY A 118 13.45 -2.55 -4.78
N GLY A 119 14.08 -3.65 -5.15
CA GLY A 119 14.63 -4.56 -4.15
C GLY A 119 15.57 -5.62 -4.71
N LEU A 120 16.19 -6.33 -3.77
CA LEU A 120 17.01 -7.51 -4.01
C LEU A 120 16.23 -8.76 -3.63
N GLY A 121 16.25 -9.76 -4.49
CA GLY A 121 15.71 -11.07 -4.25
C GLY A 121 16.83 -12.10 -4.08
N TYR A 122 16.58 -13.07 -3.22
CA TYR A 122 17.43 -14.24 -3.02
C TYR A 122 16.62 -15.52 -3.21
N GLU A 123 17.02 -16.37 -4.14
CA GLU A 123 16.38 -17.65 -4.42
C GLU A 123 16.79 -18.69 -3.36
N ILE A 124 15.82 -19.07 -2.52
CA ILE A 124 15.98 -20.11 -1.51
C ILE A 124 15.84 -21.49 -2.19
N THR A 125 14.87 -21.60 -3.07
CA THR A 125 14.63 -22.76 -3.93
C THR A 125 14.20 -22.28 -5.31
N ASP A 126 14.08 -23.18 -6.30
CA ASP A 126 13.61 -22.84 -7.66
C ASP A 126 12.22 -22.21 -7.70
N ARG A 127 11.45 -22.29 -6.61
CA ARG A 127 10.09 -21.77 -6.51
C ARG A 127 9.88 -20.71 -5.46
N ILE A 128 10.82 -20.55 -4.52
CA ILE A 128 10.65 -19.66 -3.39
C ILE A 128 11.83 -18.71 -3.32
N SER A 129 11.56 -17.42 -3.31
CA SER A 129 12.57 -16.38 -3.11
C SER A 129 12.19 -15.48 -1.93
N ALA A 130 13.19 -15.02 -1.18
CA ALA A 130 13.05 -13.91 -0.26
C ALA A 130 13.37 -12.61 -0.98
N ILE A 131 12.64 -11.53 -0.67
CA ILE A 131 12.85 -10.20 -1.24
C ILE A 131 13.00 -9.20 -0.11
N ALA A 132 14.01 -8.34 -0.21
CA ALA A 132 14.18 -7.19 0.65
C ALA A 132 14.34 -5.94 -0.22
N GLY A 133 13.64 -4.86 0.11
CA GLY A 133 13.62 -3.67 -0.73
C GLY A 133 12.98 -2.47 -0.09
N TYR A 134 12.63 -1.51 -0.93
CA TYR A 134 11.92 -0.31 -0.56
C TYR A 134 10.71 -0.13 -1.48
N ARG A 135 9.57 0.23 -0.92
CA ARG A 135 8.34 0.50 -1.66
C ARG A 135 7.78 1.86 -1.27
N ALA A 136 7.24 2.56 -2.25
CA ALA A 136 6.50 3.78 -2.06
C ALA A 136 5.20 3.70 -2.87
N ILE A 137 4.08 3.96 -2.20
CA ILE A 137 2.74 3.94 -2.77
C ILE A 137 2.11 5.29 -2.49
N GLY A 138 1.55 5.93 -3.51
CA GLY A 138 0.75 7.15 -3.36
C GLY A 138 -0.64 6.96 -3.92
N VAL A 139 -1.61 7.61 -3.29
CA VAL A 139 -2.99 7.68 -3.75
C VAL A 139 -3.58 9.04 -3.43
N ASP A 140 -4.24 9.62 -4.40
CA ASP A 140 -5.04 10.83 -4.30
C ASP A 140 -6.48 10.46 -4.63
N TYR A 141 -7.33 10.47 -3.60
CA TYR A 141 -8.74 10.10 -3.68
C TYR A 141 -9.60 11.14 -3.01
N GLN A 142 -10.58 11.66 -3.75
CA GLN A 142 -11.53 12.62 -3.23
C GLN A 142 -12.97 12.19 -3.54
N ASN A 143 -13.83 12.18 -2.52
CA ASN A 143 -15.25 11.91 -2.68
C ASN A 143 -16.09 12.80 -1.75
N GLY A 144 -16.63 13.90 -2.29
CA GLY A 144 -17.37 14.88 -1.50
C GLY A 144 -16.53 15.51 -0.40
N PRO A 145 -16.89 15.33 0.90
CA PRO A 145 -16.11 15.83 2.01
C PRO A 145 -14.95 14.90 2.43
N PHE A 146 -14.84 13.71 1.85
CA PHE A 146 -13.76 12.76 2.12
C PHE A 146 -12.60 13.01 1.17
N ASP A 147 -11.44 13.34 1.74
CA ASP A 147 -10.18 13.60 1.04
C ASP A 147 -9.10 12.69 1.62
N PHE A 148 -8.44 11.91 0.76
CA PHE A 148 -7.41 10.95 1.13
C PHE A 148 -6.23 11.06 0.18
N ASP A 149 -5.34 12.01 0.44
CA ASP A 149 -4.06 12.18 -0.23
C ASP A 149 -2.95 11.67 0.69
N VAL A 150 -2.42 10.49 0.38
CA VAL A 150 -1.45 9.80 1.23
C VAL A 150 -0.34 9.18 0.41
N THR A 151 0.88 9.33 0.91
CA THR A 151 2.04 8.55 0.46
C THR A 151 2.53 7.66 1.60
N ILE A 152 2.54 6.36 1.37
CA ILE A 152 3.06 5.33 2.27
C ILE A 152 4.37 4.83 1.69
N GLN A 153 5.47 4.91 2.46
CA GLN A 153 6.76 4.44 1.98
C GLN A 153 7.59 3.81 3.10
N GLY A 154 8.43 2.85 2.74
CA GLY A 154 9.30 2.20 3.72
C GLY A 154 10.02 0.97 3.20
N PRO A 155 10.92 0.40 4.03
CA PRO A 155 11.54 -0.88 3.74
C PRO A 155 10.49 -2.00 3.76
N ILE A 156 10.65 -2.95 2.85
CA ILE A 156 9.82 -4.14 2.78
C ILE A 156 10.67 -5.41 2.85
N ILE A 157 10.09 -6.44 3.45
CA ILE A 157 10.58 -7.82 3.37
C ILE A 157 9.41 -8.69 2.93
N GLY A 158 9.62 -9.55 1.95
CA GLY A 158 8.59 -10.41 1.40
C GLY A 158 9.13 -11.73 0.90
N ALA A 159 8.21 -12.59 0.49
CA ALA A 159 8.51 -13.82 -0.23
C ALA A 159 7.79 -13.83 -1.58
N SER A 160 8.43 -14.39 -2.59
CA SER A 160 7.82 -14.67 -3.90
C SER A 160 7.73 -16.17 -4.10
N ILE A 161 6.60 -16.64 -4.60
CA ILE A 161 6.37 -18.04 -4.93
C ILE A 161 6.02 -18.10 -6.43
N THR A 162 6.78 -18.91 -7.15
CA THR A 162 6.54 -19.19 -8.58
C THR A 162 5.94 -20.58 -8.73
N PHE A 163 4.87 -20.70 -9.50
CA PHE A 163 4.11 -21.95 -9.72
C PHE A 163 4.42 -22.55 -11.09
#